data_97d06d7b2c418d9538ebd79cc427d5ec
#
_entry.id   97d06d7b2c418d9538ebd79cc427d5ec
#
_cell.length_a   1.000
_cell.length_b   1.000
_cell.length_c   1.000
_cell.angle_alpha   90.00
_cell.angle_beta   90.00
_cell.angle_gamma   90.00
#
_symmetry.space_group_name_H-M   'P 1'
#
loop_
_entity.id
_entity.type
_entity.pdbx_description
1 polymer ?
#
loop_
_entity_poly.entity_id
_entity_poly.type
_entity_poly.pdbx_seq_one_letter_code
_entity_poly.pdbx_strand_id
1 'polypeptide(L)'
;MTSPKFSIAIITSALLALNGCTLSPTPQLISEVNFVDPNFAQCVEETGTTELAQVTELNCNGQQIRDVSEIRYMPALTDIVLLDNQISEIDVSHLKQLERLVLGGNQLTAIDVSSNLKLHSLNISGNKLTEIDVSDNPELISLYVYKTPLTNLDVSQQSKLRDLGVSRHQLSTIDLSNNPQLRMLNLSVGTLENIDLSHNPKLAFLYLPSNQLSQLDVSQNPDLKVLSVRNNQLPELMLGQNAKLEKIKADYNQIDHIEFNSQAPLSELELNNNRIAELDIAPFTQIDKLVAFNNPLRTLIFNVDYYPEMLSIEGTPVALANKPLDQQGIANLLSPRVSVIEGGTISQNGSQYNIVASQIVMPTIGQYIGFRYAVTLPKNAQGEVSPALANQKQFPITVRMTHPTITDPKSGKGFTTSSWNDTMLAHDNNLALWYFGEKYELVEGRWTLEILYRDSVIAKRSFMLLNADDNSAENQTNDPRFTMATLIKEGEGVLCAQDKYRSCLAFDNPKSCVSALKPYKEQCQQEALKAMEPHLRQTTQAQLKAFFSSYTACMAKNYIEHDSNLDVSQVGSCLLK
;
A
#
# COMPACT_ATOMS: atom_id res chain seq x y z
N MET A 1 44.13 -62.15 53.37
CA MET A 1 43.82 -62.92 54.57
C MET A 1 42.33 -63.07 54.64
N THR A 2 41.89 -64.31 54.56
CA THR A 2 40.72 -65.00 55.10
C THR A 2 39.37 -64.59 54.53
N SER A 3 38.94 -65.39 53.59
CA SER A 3 37.55 -65.85 53.38
C SER A 3 36.97 -66.48 54.69
N PRO A 4 35.67 -66.46 54.88
CA PRO A 4 35.02 -67.77 54.92
C PRO A 4 33.74 -67.91 54.14
N LYS A 5 33.61 -69.13 53.65
CA LYS A 5 32.43 -69.83 53.13
C LYS A 5 31.29 -69.85 54.15
N PHE A 6 30.04 -69.89 53.67
CA PHE A 6 28.94 -70.76 54.26
C PHE A 6 27.69 -70.52 53.45
N SER A 7 27.11 -71.39 52.98
CA SER A 7 26.41 -72.65 53.14
C SER A 7 24.95 -72.52 52.65
N ILE A 8 24.65 -73.39 51.78
CA ILE A 8 23.33 -73.68 51.18
C ILE A 8 22.37 -74.11 52.29
N ALA A 9 21.21 -73.44 52.35
CA ALA A 9 20.03 -73.97 53.01
C ALA A 9 18.89 -74.00 51.99
N ILE A 10 18.56 -75.22 51.65
CA ILE A 10 17.33 -75.58 50.91
C ILE A 10 16.15 -75.32 51.83
N ILE A 11 15.23 -74.43 51.37
CA ILE A 11 13.90 -74.33 51.95
C ILE A 11 12.90 -74.54 50.82
N THR A 12 12.17 -75.60 50.99
CA THR A 12 11.10 -76.15 50.19
C THR A 12 9.92 -75.18 50.08
N SER A 13 9.46 -75.03 48.83
CA SER A 13 8.10 -74.82 48.33
C SER A 13 7.04 -74.29 49.29
N ALA A 14 6.66 -73.03 49.08
CA ALA A 14 5.28 -72.57 49.24
C ALA A 14 4.88 -71.94 47.91
N LEU A 15 4.10 -72.65 47.09
CA LEU A 15 3.32 -72.14 45.98
C LEU A 15 2.26 -71.18 46.56
N LEU A 16 2.57 -69.87 46.58
CA LEU A 16 1.56 -68.84 46.62
C LEU A 16 1.05 -68.64 45.21
N ALA A 17 -0.18 -69.03 44.95
CA ALA A 17 -0.92 -68.68 43.78
C ALA A 17 -1.05 -67.13 43.71
N LEU A 18 -0.13 -66.49 42.97
CA LEU A 18 -0.37 -65.16 42.44
C LEU A 18 -1.50 -65.33 41.41
N ASN A 19 -2.71 -64.93 41.79
CA ASN A 19 -3.75 -64.61 40.84
C ASN A 19 -3.16 -63.57 39.91
N GLY A 20 -2.64 -64.01 38.78
CA GLY A 20 -2.26 -63.12 37.68
C GLY A 20 -3.50 -62.32 37.29
N CYS A 21 -3.43 -61.02 37.47
CA CYS A 21 -4.21 -60.12 36.60
C CYS A 21 -3.83 -60.53 35.18
N THR A 22 -4.64 -61.34 34.55
CA THR A 22 -4.59 -61.50 33.10
C THR A 22 -4.95 -60.14 32.56
N LEU A 23 -3.95 -59.36 32.15
CA LEU A 23 -4.17 -58.20 31.28
C LEU A 23 -4.94 -58.76 30.12
N SER A 24 -6.21 -58.33 29.96
CA SER A 24 -6.99 -58.65 28.77
C SER A 24 -6.13 -58.23 27.56
N PRO A 25 -5.98 -59.09 26.55
CA PRO A 25 -5.19 -58.73 25.38
C PRO A 25 -5.76 -57.42 24.81
N THR A 26 -4.86 -56.52 24.45
CA THR A 26 -5.28 -55.27 23.77
C THR A 26 -6.07 -55.65 22.52
N PRO A 27 -7.27 -55.09 22.28
CA PRO A 27 -8.08 -55.41 21.12
C PRO A 27 -7.29 -55.14 19.85
N GLN A 28 -7.36 -56.04 18.88
CA GLN A 28 -6.72 -55.88 17.57
C GLN A 28 -7.75 -55.49 16.50
N LEU A 29 -8.98 -55.94 16.67
CA LEU A 29 -10.08 -55.69 15.75
C LEU A 29 -11.06 -54.67 16.34
N ILE A 30 -11.65 -53.86 15.47
CA ILE A 30 -12.67 -52.88 15.86
C ILE A 30 -13.86 -53.59 16.57
N SER A 31 -14.24 -54.79 16.11
CA SER A 31 -15.30 -55.60 16.72
C SER A 31 -15.00 -56.15 18.14
N GLU A 32 -13.74 -56.06 18.57
CA GLU A 32 -13.31 -56.47 19.92
C GLU A 32 -13.39 -55.30 20.93
N VAL A 33 -13.62 -54.09 20.44
CA VAL A 33 -13.66 -52.89 21.27
C VAL A 33 -15.06 -52.70 21.86
N ASN A 34 -15.11 -52.49 23.16
CA ASN A 34 -16.33 -52.04 23.81
C ASN A 34 -16.29 -50.51 23.91
N PHE A 35 -16.78 -49.83 22.87
CA PHE A 35 -16.81 -48.37 22.82
C PHE A 35 -17.76 -47.81 23.90
N VAL A 36 -17.30 -46.79 24.61
CA VAL A 36 -18.11 -46.07 25.60
C VAL A 36 -19.15 -45.19 24.91
N ASP A 37 -18.80 -44.58 23.80
CA ASP A 37 -19.69 -43.72 23.02
C ASP A 37 -20.13 -44.44 21.73
N PRO A 38 -21.45 -44.71 21.56
CA PRO A 38 -21.96 -45.41 20.39
C PRO A 38 -21.82 -44.63 19.10
N ASN A 39 -21.80 -43.28 19.16
CA ASN A 39 -21.59 -42.46 17.99
C ASN A 39 -20.11 -42.50 17.55
N PHE A 40 -19.19 -42.60 18.50
CA PHE A 40 -17.80 -42.83 18.20
C PHE A 40 -17.55 -44.21 17.60
N ALA A 41 -18.19 -45.25 18.13
CA ALA A 41 -18.16 -46.61 17.58
C ALA A 41 -18.58 -46.58 16.09
N GLN A 42 -19.73 -45.97 15.80
CA GLN A 42 -20.23 -45.87 14.43
C GLN A 42 -19.24 -45.17 13.51
N CYS A 43 -18.65 -44.06 13.94
CA CYS A 43 -17.66 -43.33 13.14
C CYS A 43 -16.43 -44.19 12.85
N VAL A 44 -15.94 -44.95 13.82
CA VAL A 44 -14.80 -45.85 13.62
C VAL A 44 -15.14 -46.98 12.66
N GLU A 45 -16.34 -47.53 12.73
CA GLU A 45 -16.81 -48.54 11.77
C GLU A 45 -16.93 -47.98 10.34
N GLU A 46 -17.31 -46.71 10.20
CA GLU A 46 -17.43 -46.03 8.91
C GLU A 46 -16.07 -45.85 8.20
N THR A 47 -14.93 -46.03 8.89
CA THR A 47 -13.60 -46.05 8.26
C THR A 47 -13.44 -47.23 7.28
N GLY A 48 -14.25 -48.26 7.42
CA GLY A 48 -14.22 -49.45 6.56
C GLY A 48 -13.04 -50.38 6.82
N THR A 49 -12.21 -50.12 7.82
CA THR A 49 -11.12 -51.00 8.27
C THR A 49 -11.68 -52.02 9.30
N THR A 50 -10.99 -53.14 9.46
CA THR A 50 -11.31 -54.11 10.51
C THR A 50 -10.30 -54.13 11.64
N GLU A 51 -9.05 -53.72 11.34
CA GLU A 51 -7.94 -53.75 12.27
C GLU A 51 -7.69 -52.35 12.82
N LEU A 52 -7.62 -52.16 14.13
CA LEU A 52 -7.39 -50.91 14.81
C LEU A 52 -6.04 -50.26 14.42
N ALA A 53 -5.02 -51.09 14.17
CA ALA A 53 -3.69 -50.64 13.74
C ALA A 53 -3.66 -50.09 12.30
N GLN A 54 -4.71 -50.28 11.51
CA GLN A 54 -4.83 -49.76 10.14
C GLN A 54 -5.63 -48.45 10.07
N VAL A 55 -6.23 -47.99 11.17
CA VAL A 55 -6.94 -46.72 11.25
C VAL A 55 -5.92 -45.58 11.29
N THR A 56 -5.75 -44.90 10.16
CA THR A 56 -4.81 -43.77 10.02
C THR A 56 -5.52 -42.42 10.11
N GLU A 57 -6.81 -42.39 9.81
CA GLU A 57 -7.61 -41.17 9.76
C GLU A 57 -8.95 -41.35 10.42
N LEU A 58 -9.42 -40.37 11.18
CA LEU A 58 -10.74 -40.28 11.75
C LEU A 58 -11.38 -38.95 11.36
N ASN A 59 -12.62 -39.03 10.81
CA ASN A 59 -13.39 -37.84 10.47
C ASN A 59 -14.83 -37.99 10.96
N CYS A 60 -15.08 -37.58 12.22
CA CYS A 60 -16.33 -37.76 12.93
C CYS A 60 -16.93 -36.41 13.34
N ASN A 61 -17.25 -35.55 12.36
CA ASN A 61 -17.75 -34.21 12.64
C ASN A 61 -19.26 -34.18 12.95
N GLY A 62 -19.67 -33.44 13.98
CA GLY A 62 -21.06 -33.13 14.27
C GLY A 62 -21.88 -34.35 14.72
N GLN A 63 -21.25 -35.38 15.23
CA GLN A 63 -21.90 -36.65 15.61
C GLN A 63 -22.31 -36.73 17.08
N GLN A 64 -22.22 -35.62 17.82
CA GLN A 64 -22.56 -35.54 19.25
C GLN A 64 -21.72 -36.49 20.15
N ILE A 65 -20.51 -36.83 19.73
CA ILE A 65 -19.58 -37.70 20.44
C ILE A 65 -19.12 -36.99 21.74
N ARG A 66 -19.09 -37.76 22.83
CA ARG A 66 -18.68 -37.30 24.16
C ARG A 66 -17.39 -37.93 24.63
N ASP A 67 -17.18 -39.20 24.25
CA ASP A 67 -16.04 -40.00 24.67
C ASP A 67 -15.34 -40.59 23.44
N VAL A 68 -14.03 -40.48 23.42
CA VAL A 68 -13.13 -40.99 22.35
C VAL A 68 -11.97 -41.77 22.95
N SER A 69 -12.13 -42.30 24.18
CA SER A 69 -11.07 -42.95 24.92
C SER A 69 -10.45 -44.15 24.22
N GLU A 70 -11.20 -44.77 23.28
CA GLU A 70 -10.73 -45.93 22.50
C GLU A 70 -9.71 -45.56 21.41
N ILE A 71 -9.46 -44.29 21.13
CA ILE A 71 -8.33 -43.89 20.23
C ILE A 71 -7.01 -44.48 20.73
N ARG A 72 -6.86 -44.77 22.05
CA ARG A 72 -5.69 -45.43 22.61
C ARG A 72 -5.35 -46.77 21.94
N TYR A 73 -6.27 -47.37 21.23
CA TYR A 73 -6.07 -48.63 20.49
C TYR A 73 -5.71 -48.40 19.02
N MET A 74 -5.61 -47.14 18.54
CA MET A 74 -5.38 -46.76 17.14
C MET A 74 -4.04 -46.05 16.96
N PRO A 75 -2.88 -46.71 17.18
CA PRO A 75 -1.55 -46.08 17.23
C PRO A 75 -1.08 -45.54 15.89
N ALA A 76 -1.74 -45.91 14.77
CA ALA A 76 -1.38 -45.46 13.42
C ALA A 76 -2.04 -44.13 13.00
N LEU A 77 -2.88 -43.55 13.86
CA LEU A 77 -3.55 -42.28 13.54
C LEU A 77 -2.57 -41.16 13.24
N THR A 78 -2.75 -40.58 12.07
CA THR A 78 -2.02 -39.39 11.58
C THR A 78 -2.94 -38.17 11.49
N ASP A 79 -4.24 -38.38 11.26
CA ASP A 79 -5.23 -37.34 11.07
C ASP A 79 -6.47 -37.57 11.91
N ILE A 80 -6.84 -36.61 12.75
CA ILE A 80 -8.03 -36.67 13.60
C ILE A 80 -8.85 -35.39 13.39
N VAL A 81 -10.08 -35.55 12.91
CA VAL A 81 -11.03 -34.45 12.73
C VAL A 81 -12.34 -34.78 13.46
N LEU A 82 -12.56 -34.08 14.57
CA LEU A 82 -13.68 -34.29 15.52
C LEU A 82 -14.40 -32.95 15.78
N LEU A 83 -14.64 -32.17 14.72
CA LEU A 83 -15.32 -30.87 14.83
C LEU A 83 -16.75 -31.00 15.36
N ASP A 84 -17.19 -29.98 16.12
CA ASP A 84 -18.58 -29.81 16.55
C ASP A 84 -19.18 -31.04 17.26
N ASN A 85 -18.43 -31.54 18.25
CA ASN A 85 -18.85 -32.63 19.13
C ASN A 85 -19.03 -32.14 20.57
N GLN A 86 -19.07 -33.04 21.55
CA GLN A 86 -19.27 -32.75 22.97
C GLN A 86 -18.10 -33.28 23.82
N ILE A 87 -16.92 -33.40 23.21
CA ILE A 87 -15.73 -34.00 23.84
C ILE A 87 -15.19 -33.03 24.88
N SER A 88 -15.02 -33.51 26.13
CA SER A 88 -14.48 -32.74 27.25
C SER A 88 -13.03 -33.07 27.55
N GLU A 89 -12.54 -34.24 27.15
CA GLU A 89 -11.16 -34.68 27.29
C GLU A 89 -10.77 -35.63 26.15
N ILE A 90 -9.50 -35.62 25.80
CA ILE A 90 -8.89 -36.50 24.82
C ILE A 90 -7.41 -36.72 25.17
N ASP A 91 -6.96 -37.97 25.16
CA ASP A 91 -5.54 -38.32 25.32
C ASP A 91 -4.95 -38.74 23.96
N VAL A 92 -4.07 -37.90 23.44
CA VAL A 92 -3.33 -38.14 22.19
C VAL A 92 -1.86 -38.47 22.43
N SER A 93 -1.43 -38.62 23.68
CA SER A 93 -0.02 -38.76 24.06
C SER A 93 0.69 -39.97 23.44
N HIS A 94 -0.05 -41.03 23.14
CA HIS A 94 0.45 -42.27 22.53
C HIS A 94 0.54 -42.17 20.99
N LEU A 95 -0.07 -41.16 20.33
CA LEU A 95 -0.17 -41.01 18.89
C LEU A 95 1.08 -40.30 18.33
N LYS A 96 2.20 -41.03 18.29
CA LYS A 96 3.50 -40.47 17.89
C LYS A 96 3.61 -40.11 16.40
N GLN A 97 2.64 -40.54 15.59
CA GLN A 97 2.57 -40.25 14.15
C GLN A 97 1.55 -39.14 13.83
N LEU A 98 0.90 -38.59 14.84
CA LEU A 98 -0.15 -37.59 14.64
C LEU A 98 0.43 -36.31 13.99
N GLU A 99 -0.12 -35.97 12.85
CA GLU A 99 0.28 -34.84 12.02
C GLU A 99 -0.78 -33.73 12.04
N ARG A 100 -2.07 -34.10 12.11
CA ARG A 100 -3.17 -33.15 12.10
C ARG A 100 -4.20 -33.49 13.18
N LEU A 101 -4.56 -32.47 13.99
CA LEU A 101 -5.53 -32.59 15.06
C LEU A 101 -6.53 -31.44 15.00
N VAL A 102 -7.80 -31.77 14.74
CA VAL A 102 -8.87 -30.79 14.61
C VAL A 102 -10.01 -31.13 15.57
N LEU A 103 -10.12 -30.35 16.65
CA LEU A 103 -11.03 -30.52 17.77
C LEU A 103 -11.95 -29.30 17.98
N GLY A 104 -12.13 -28.49 16.96
CA GLY A 104 -12.93 -27.27 17.08
C GLY A 104 -14.38 -27.53 17.46
N GLY A 105 -15.00 -26.63 18.26
CA GLY A 105 -16.40 -26.75 18.67
C GLY A 105 -16.68 -27.89 19.66
N ASN A 106 -15.78 -28.11 20.61
CA ASN A 106 -15.89 -29.09 21.68
C ASN A 106 -15.98 -28.45 23.08
N GLN A 107 -15.74 -29.19 24.13
CA GLN A 107 -15.84 -28.74 25.51
C GLN A 107 -14.52 -28.87 26.29
N LEU A 108 -13.39 -28.97 25.56
CA LEU A 108 -12.07 -29.14 26.16
C LEU A 108 -11.70 -27.95 27.05
N THR A 109 -11.19 -28.25 28.24
CA THR A 109 -10.61 -27.27 29.17
C THR A 109 -9.10 -27.30 29.17
N ALA A 110 -8.49 -28.39 28.72
CA ALA A 110 -7.06 -28.57 28.51
C ALA A 110 -6.81 -29.61 27.42
N ILE A 111 -5.63 -29.60 26.85
CA ILE A 111 -5.12 -30.63 25.95
C ILE A 111 -3.60 -30.69 26.07
N ASP A 112 -3.03 -31.88 26.13
CA ASP A 112 -1.59 -32.12 26.09
C ASP A 112 -1.20 -32.70 24.73
N VAL A 113 -0.41 -31.94 23.97
CA VAL A 113 0.13 -32.30 22.65
C VAL A 113 1.66 -32.47 22.66
N SER A 114 2.29 -32.42 23.85
CA SER A 114 3.75 -32.47 24.00
C SER A 114 4.40 -33.72 23.39
N SER A 115 3.65 -34.81 23.34
CA SER A 115 4.11 -36.08 22.76
C SER A 115 3.96 -36.18 21.24
N ASN A 116 3.29 -35.24 20.58
CA ASN A 116 2.95 -35.29 19.17
C ASN A 116 3.94 -34.44 18.33
N LEU A 117 5.20 -34.86 18.31
CA LEU A 117 6.31 -34.10 17.73
C LEU A 117 6.20 -33.87 16.21
N LYS A 118 5.33 -34.61 15.52
CA LYS A 118 5.06 -34.46 14.08
C LYS A 118 3.88 -33.56 13.77
N LEU A 119 3.24 -33.02 14.82
CA LEU A 119 2.03 -32.21 14.64
C LEU A 119 2.35 -30.95 13.84
N HIS A 120 1.76 -30.80 12.67
CA HIS A 120 1.89 -29.64 11.81
C HIS A 120 0.61 -28.79 11.68
N SER A 121 -0.55 -29.33 12.09
CA SER A 121 -1.82 -28.61 12.10
C SER A 121 -2.60 -28.89 13.37
N LEU A 122 -2.89 -27.82 14.13
CA LEU A 122 -3.69 -27.90 15.36
C LEU A 122 -4.84 -26.88 15.28
N ASN A 123 -6.06 -27.37 15.42
CA ASN A 123 -7.26 -26.53 15.54
C ASN A 123 -8.06 -26.96 16.78
N ILE A 124 -8.05 -26.10 17.80
CA ILE A 124 -8.78 -26.26 19.07
C ILE A 124 -9.79 -25.12 19.29
N SER A 125 -10.23 -24.49 18.21
CA SER A 125 -11.16 -23.36 18.23
C SER A 125 -12.48 -23.70 18.90
N GLY A 126 -13.13 -22.74 19.57
CA GLY A 126 -14.46 -22.96 20.17
C GLY A 126 -14.47 -23.95 21.33
N ASN A 127 -13.40 -24.00 22.09
CA ASN A 127 -13.26 -24.75 23.32
C ASN A 127 -13.19 -23.83 24.57
N LYS A 128 -12.92 -24.38 25.72
CA LYS A 128 -12.91 -23.66 27.01
C LYS A 128 -11.49 -23.50 27.59
N LEU A 129 -10.46 -23.69 26.76
CA LEU A 129 -9.06 -23.56 27.17
C LEU A 129 -8.74 -22.10 27.51
N THR A 130 -7.92 -21.89 28.56
CA THR A 130 -7.34 -20.59 28.91
C THR A 130 -5.86 -20.48 28.56
N GLU A 131 -5.23 -21.61 28.27
CA GLU A 131 -3.82 -21.74 27.86
C GLU A 131 -3.63 -22.93 26.93
N ILE A 132 -2.57 -22.93 26.18
CA ILE A 132 -2.09 -24.07 25.38
C ILE A 132 -0.57 -24.02 25.33
N ASP A 133 0.07 -25.13 25.62
CA ASP A 133 1.51 -25.32 25.44
C ASP A 133 1.75 -26.10 24.14
N VAL A 134 2.48 -25.47 23.22
CA VAL A 134 2.89 -26.04 21.94
C VAL A 134 4.40 -26.10 21.79
N SER A 135 5.16 -25.87 22.87
CA SER A 135 6.63 -25.76 22.86
C SER A 135 7.33 -27.00 22.27
N ASP A 136 6.73 -28.19 22.46
CA ASP A 136 7.22 -29.46 21.92
C ASP A 136 6.75 -29.79 20.48
N ASN A 137 6.08 -28.84 19.80
CA ASN A 137 5.55 -29.04 18.44
C ASN A 137 6.23 -28.11 17.41
N PRO A 138 7.56 -28.24 17.17
CA PRO A 138 8.30 -27.33 16.28
C PRO A 138 7.92 -27.47 14.80
N GLU A 139 7.21 -28.53 14.43
CA GLU A 139 6.75 -28.76 13.06
C GLU A 139 5.43 -28.03 12.73
N LEU A 140 4.81 -27.32 13.71
CA LEU A 140 3.54 -26.62 13.48
C LEU A 140 3.66 -25.58 12.35
N ILE A 141 2.75 -25.73 11.39
CA ILE A 141 2.54 -24.85 10.25
C ILE A 141 1.28 -24.01 10.46
N SER A 142 0.24 -24.60 11.07
CA SER A 142 -1.03 -23.93 11.30
C SER A 142 -1.54 -24.17 12.72
N LEU A 143 -1.87 -23.06 13.42
CA LEU A 143 -2.45 -23.08 14.77
C LEU A 143 -3.70 -22.20 14.79
N TYR A 144 -4.86 -22.81 15.08
CA TYR A 144 -6.13 -22.11 15.19
C TYR A 144 -6.78 -22.30 16.56
N VAL A 145 -7.01 -21.16 17.24
CA VAL A 145 -7.56 -21.08 18.60
C VAL A 145 -8.65 -20.00 18.66
N TYR A 146 -9.56 -20.03 17.70
CA TYR A 146 -10.66 -19.07 17.66
C TYR A 146 -11.69 -19.29 18.77
N LYS A 147 -12.28 -18.20 19.26
CA LYS A 147 -13.31 -18.23 20.31
C LYS A 147 -12.85 -18.96 21.58
N THR A 148 -11.59 -18.78 21.96
CA THR A 148 -10.96 -19.40 23.11
C THR A 148 -10.31 -18.29 23.94
N PRO A 149 -10.62 -18.17 25.25
CA PRO A 149 -10.22 -17.02 26.06
C PRO A 149 -8.75 -17.13 26.55
N LEU A 150 -7.80 -17.31 25.62
CA LEU A 150 -6.38 -17.40 25.94
C LEU A 150 -5.88 -16.12 26.59
N THR A 151 -5.13 -16.27 27.67
CA THR A 151 -4.45 -15.18 28.38
C THR A 151 -2.97 -15.08 28.03
N ASN A 152 -2.38 -16.15 27.54
CA ASN A 152 -1.01 -16.23 27.06
C ASN A 152 -0.91 -17.20 25.88
N LEU A 153 0.03 -16.96 24.98
CA LEU A 153 0.37 -17.86 23.88
C LEU A 153 1.86 -17.66 23.53
N ASP A 154 2.66 -18.69 23.74
CA ASP A 154 4.05 -18.74 23.33
C ASP A 154 4.17 -19.59 22.06
N VAL A 155 4.65 -18.96 20.97
CA VAL A 155 4.91 -19.59 19.66
C VAL A 155 6.38 -19.47 19.25
N SER A 156 7.27 -19.23 20.22
CA SER A 156 8.70 -19.00 19.99
C SER A 156 9.44 -20.20 19.38
N GLN A 157 8.91 -21.42 19.58
CA GLN A 157 9.50 -22.65 19.05
C GLN A 157 8.94 -23.05 17.66
N GLN A 158 7.93 -22.33 17.15
CA GLN A 158 7.21 -22.66 15.91
C GLN A 158 7.76 -21.88 14.70
N SER A 159 9.04 -22.03 14.40
CA SER A 159 9.69 -21.31 13.30
C SER A 159 9.13 -21.59 11.90
N LYS A 160 8.35 -22.68 11.74
CA LYS A 160 7.67 -23.06 10.50
C LYS A 160 6.24 -22.52 10.40
N LEU A 161 5.75 -21.83 11.43
CA LEU A 161 4.37 -21.35 11.51
C LEU A 161 4.07 -20.37 10.37
N ARG A 162 3.03 -20.68 9.60
CA ARG A 162 2.54 -19.87 8.47
C ARG A 162 1.19 -19.23 8.77
N ASP A 163 0.33 -19.97 9.48
CA ASP A 163 -1.02 -19.54 9.75
C ASP A 163 -1.28 -19.58 11.26
N LEU A 164 -1.51 -18.40 11.83
CA LEU A 164 -1.88 -18.25 13.24
C LEU A 164 -3.22 -17.53 13.35
N GLY A 165 -4.20 -18.20 13.97
CA GLY A 165 -5.52 -17.65 14.20
C GLY A 165 -5.95 -17.76 15.65
N VAL A 166 -6.12 -16.61 16.33
CA VAL A 166 -6.64 -16.52 17.71
C VAL A 166 -7.74 -15.47 17.74
N SER A 167 -8.86 -15.77 18.39
CA SER A 167 -9.90 -14.76 18.56
C SER A 167 -10.63 -14.90 19.89
N ARG A 168 -11.21 -13.78 20.37
CA ARG A 168 -11.79 -13.64 21.72
C ARG A 168 -10.78 -13.94 22.83
N HIS A 169 -9.55 -13.55 22.58
CA HIS A 169 -8.42 -13.71 23.50
C HIS A 169 -8.31 -12.54 24.50
N GLN A 170 -7.51 -12.76 25.52
CA GLN A 170 -7.13 -11.74 26.51
C GLN A 170 -5.61 -11.42 26.45
N LEU A 171 -4.99 -11.67 25.30
CA LEU A 171 -3.59 -11.34 25.08
C LEU A 171 -3.43 -9.81 25.04
N SER A 172 -2.54 -9.25 25.84
CA SER A 172 -2.14 -7.84 25.76
C SER A 172 -1.03 -7.64 24.73
N THR A 173 -0.16 -8.65 24.58
CA THR A 173 0.95 -8.69 23.61
C THR A 173 1.15 -10.12 23.11
N ILE A 174 1.89 -10.29 22.03
CA ILE A 174 2.37 -11.57 21.54
C ILE A 174 3.75 -11.35 20.88
N ASP A 175 4.70 -12.24 21.15
CA ASP A 175 6.02 -12.24 20.50
C ASP A 175 5.99 -13.16 19.27
N LEU A 176 6.20 -12.57 18.09
CA LEU A 176 6.22 -13.24 16.79
C LEU A 176 7.62 -13.20 16.14
N SER A 177 8.65 -12.80 16.88
CA SER A 177 10.01 -12.60 16.36
C SER A 177 10.64 -13.89 15.79
N ASN A 178 10.22 -15.05 16.29
CA ASN A 178 10.69 -16.36 15.85
C ASN A 178 9.80 -17.02 14.76
N ASN A 179 8.81 -16.31 14.20
CA ASN A 179 7.89 -16.86 13.20
C ASN A 179 8.04 -16.20 11.82
N PRO A 180 9.23 -16.22 11.18
CA PRO A 180 9.49 -15.50 9.93
C PRO A 180 8.74 -16.07 8.71
N GLN A 181 8.07 -17.22 8.86
CA GLN A 181 7.29 -17.84 7.79
C GLN A 181 5.81 -17.44 7.82
N LEU A 182 5.38 -16.62 8.81
CA LEU A 182 3.98 -16.19 8.93
C LEU A 182 3.50 -15.51 7.64
N ARG A 183 2.37 -16.02 7.14
CA ARG A 183 1.66 -15.51 5.96
C ARG A 183 0.26 -15.01 6.32
N MET A 184 -0.39 -15.65 7.27
CA MET A 184 -1.69 -15.25 7.79
C MET A 184 -1.61 -15.12 9.32
N LEU A 185 -2.00 -13.93 9.79
CA LEU A 185 -2.14 -13.65 11.20
C LEU A 185 -3.53 -13.09 11.46
N ASN A 186 -4.29 -13.77 12.32
CA ASN A 186 -5.57 -13.30 12.80
C ASN A 186 -5.58 -13.26 14.33
N LEU A 187 -5.57 -12.06 14.90
CA LEU A 187 -5.69 -11.80 16.34
C LEU A 187 -6.90 -10.90 16.59
N SER A 188 -8.10 -11.42 16.28
CA SER A 188 -9.33 -10.64 16.32
C SER A 188 -10.07 -10.73 17.65
N VAL A 189 -10.73 -9.64 18.03
CA VAL A 189 -11.56 -9.54 19.23
C VAL A 189 -10.74 -9.85 20.49
N GLY A 190 -9.86 -8.94 20.83
CA GLY A 190 -8.93 -9.08 21.94
C GLY A 190 -8.62 -7.76 22.64
N THR A 191 -7.52 -7.74 23.37
CA THR A 191 -7.07 -6.60 24.18
C THR A 191 -5.67 -6.10 23.79
N LEU A 192 -5.21 -6.44 22.56
CA LEU A 192 -3.89 -6.03 22.07
C LEU A 192 -3.79 -4.50 22.01
N GLU A 193 -2.79 -3.95 22.66
CA GLU A 193 -2.44 -2.53 22.63
C GLU A 193 -1.37 -2.21 21.59
N ASN A 194 -0.48 -3.17 21.31
CA ASN A 194 0.58 -3.06 20.29
C ASN A 194 0.95 -4.44 19.74
N ILE A 195 1.64 -4.45 18.62
CA ILE A 195 2.18 -5.65 17.99
C ILE A 195 3.41 -5.29 17.17
N ASP A 196 4.48 -6.09 17.30
CA ASP A 196 5.67 -6.00 16.45
C ASP A 196 5.61 -7.05 15.34
N LEU A 197 5.61 -6.59 14.09
CA LEU A 197 5.55 -7.42 12.88
C LEU A 197 6.85 -7.33 12.05
N SER A 198 7.88 -6.70 12.59
CA SER A 198 9.15 -6.43 11.88
C SER A 198 9.88 -7.72 11.44
N HIS A 199 9.63 -8.83 12.12
CA HIS A 199 10.24 -10.13 11.83
C HIS A 199 9.38 -11.06 10.95
N ASN A 200 8.26 -10.57 10.42
CA ASN A 200 7.30 -11.38 9.64
C ASN A 200 7.18 -10.89 8.18
N PRO A 201 8.26 -10.87 7.39
CA PRO A 201 8.27 -10.23 6.06
C PRO A 201 7.37 -10.92 5.02
N LYS A 202 6.93 -12.17 5.27
CA LYS A 202 6.06 -12.95 4.37
C LYS A 202 4.59 -12.76 4.65
N LEU A 203 4.23 -11.87 5.61
CA LEU A 203 2.85 -11.64 6.01
C LEU A 203 2.05 -11.05 4.84
N ALA A 204 1.02 -11.80 4.42
CA ALA A 204 0.14 -11.44 3.32
C ALA A 204 -1.29 -11.11 3.78
N PHE A 205 -1.74 -11.69 4.88
CA PHE A 205 -3.08 -11.53 5.42
C PHE A 205 -3.00 -11.17 6.90
N LEU A 206 -3.37 -9.93 7.24
CA LEU A 206 -3.33 -9.43 8.61
C LEU A 206 -4.73 -9.02 9.06
N TYR A 207 -5.24 -9.69 10.10
CA TYR A 207 -6.54 -9.43 10.71
C TYR A 207 -6.37 -9.14 12.20
N LEU A 208 -6.55 -7.88 12.59
CA LEU A 208 -6.45 -7.38 13.97
C LEU A 208 -7.73 -6.62 14.42
N PRO A 209 -8.93 -6.96 13.91
CA PRO A 209 -10.11 -6.19 14.26
C PRO A 209 -10.49 -6.33 15.73
N SER A 210 -11.09 -5.27 16.29
CA SER A 210 -11.60 -5.23 17.65
C SER A 210 -10.52 -5.52 18.70
N ASN A 211 -9.48 -4.70 18.67
CA ASN A 211 -8.42 -4.61 19.67
C ASN A 211 -8.29 -3.18 20.20
N GLN A 212 -7.19 -2.85 20.87
CA GLN A 212 -6.92 -1.53 21.45
C GLN A 212 -5.68 -0.87 20.83
N LEU A 213 -5.36 -1.20 19.57
CA LEU A 213 -4.16 -0.70 18.89
C LEU A 213 -4.22 0.81 18.70
N SER A 214 -3.23 1.51 19.22
CA SER A 214 -3.03 2.95 19.03
C SER A 214 -1.95 3.28 17.99
N GLN A 215 -1.22 2.28 17.52
CA GLN A 215 -0.22 2.37 16.45
C GLN A 215 -0.09 1.03 15.74
N LEU A 216 0.34 1.07 14.47
CA LEU A 216 0.62 -0.11 13.69
C LEU A 216 1.70 0.20 12.65
N ASP A 217 2.81 -0.52 12.70
CA ASP A 217 3.85 -0.48 11.67
C ASP A 217 3.81 -1.77 10.84
N VAL A 218 3.56 -1.62 9.54
CA VAL A 218 3.57 -2.71 8.55
C VAL A 218 4.62 -2.47 7.45
N SER A 219 5.57 -1.58 7.69
CA SER A 219 6.62 -1.22 6.71
C SER A 219 7.52 -2.39 6.33
N GLN A 220 7.69 -3.36 7.23
CA GLN A 220 8.50 -4.57 7.02
C GLN A 220 7.70 -5.75 6.44
N ASN A 221 6.43 -5.53 6.03
CA ASN A 221 5.55 -6.57 5.48
C ASN A 221 5.19 -6.26 4.00
N PRO A 222 6.14 -6.29 3.07
CA PRO A 222 5.93 -5.89 1.67
C PRO A 222 4.99 -6.83 0.89
N ASP A 223 4.75 -8.03 1.40
CA ASP A 223 3.85 -9.02 0.78
C ASP A 223 2.38 -8.85 1.20
N LEU A 224 2.07 -7.82 2.02
CA LEU A 224 0.74 -7.61 2.56
C LEU A 224 -0.28 -7.31 1.47
N LYS A 225 -1.35 -8.12 1.42
CA LYS A 225 -2.46 -8.06 0.47
C LYS A 225 -3.77 -7.63 1.12
N VAL A 226 -4.01 -8.10 2.33
CA VAL A 226 -5.23 -7.81 3.08
C VAL A 226 -4.86 -7.28 4.46
N LEU A 227 -5.34 -6.10 4.77
CA LEU A 227 -5.22 -5.47 6.09
C LEU A 227 -6.61 -5.21 6.66
N SER A 228 -6.93 -5.82 7.80
CA SER A 228 -8.14 -5.54 8.56
C SER A 228 -7.78 -5.12 9.99
N VAL A 229 -8.01 -3.84 10.30
CA VAL A 229 -7.72 -3.21 11.60
C VAL A 229 -8.95 -2.48 12.15
N ARG A 230 -10.15 -2.96 11.75
CA ARG A 230 -11.44 -2.39 12.19
C ARG A 230 -11.54 -2.31 13.69
N ASN A 231 -12.25 -1.28 14.20
CA ASN A 231 -12.56 -1.13 15.61
C ASN A 231 -11.28 -1.20 16.49
N ASN A 232 -10.39 -0.23 16.27
CA ASN A 232 -9.18 0.05 17.04
C ASN A 232 -9.08 1.54 17.36
N GLN A 233 -7.91 2.05 17.77
CA GLN A 233 -7.69 3.44 18.13
C GLN A 233 -6.62 4.12 17.27
N LEU A 234 -6.40 3.60 16.04
CA LEU A 234 -5.35 4.07 15.15
C LEU A 234 -5.60 5.51 14.68
N PRO A 235 -4.64 6.42 14.85
CA PRO A 235 -4.75 7.80 14.34
C PRO A 235 -4.40 7.93 12.86
N GLU A 236 -3.55 7.03 12.34
CA GLU A 236 -3.05 7.06 10.97
C GLU A 236 -2.75 5.66 10.43
N LEU A 237 -2.58 5.56 9.11
CA LEU A 237 -2.08 4.35 8.43
C LEU A 237 -0.98 4.71 7.45
N MET A 238 0.25 4.24 7.69
CA MET A 238 1.42 4.45 6.85
C MET A 238 1.67 3.21 6.00
N LEU A 239 1.11 3.18 4.77
CA LEU A 239 1.10 2.02 3.88
C LEU A 239 2.00 2.20 2.64
N GLY A 240 2.90 3.19 2.66
CA GLY A 240 3.78 3.52 1.54
C GLY A 240 4.69 2.37 1.06
N GLN A 241 5.00 1.39 1.93
CA GLN A 241 5.81 0.24 1.59
C GLN A 241 5.01 -0.99 1.09
N ASN A 242 3.68 -0.95 1.18
CA ASN A 242 2.80 -2.10 0.95
C ASN A 242 2.21 -2.10 -0.48
N ALA A 243 3.06 -2.30 -1.48
CA ALA A 243 2.70 -2.22 -2.90
C ALA A 243 1.75 -3.35 -3.40
N LYS A 244 1.48 -4.38 -2.58
CA LYS A 244 0.62 -5.52 -2.94
C LYS A 244 -0.75 -5.48 -2.29
N LEU A 245 -1.09 -4.40 -1.57
CA LEU A 245 -2.38 -4.28 -0.90
C LEU A 245 -3.54 -4.27 -1.90
N GLU A 246 -4.45 -5.20 -1.70
CA GLU A 246 -5.68 -5.39 -2.46
C GLU A 246 -6.91 -4.92 -1.66
N LYS A 247 -6.89 -5.10 -0.33
CA LYS A 247 -8.02 -4.78 0.55
C LYS A 247 -7.58 -4.16 1.86
N ILE A 248 -8.25 -3.07 2.23
CA ILE A 248 -8.06 -2.38 3.51
C ILE A 248 -9.42 -2.23 4.20
N LYS A 249 -9.53 -2.72 5.43
CA LYS A 249 -10.67 -2.55 6.32
C LYS A 249 -10.20 -1.90 7.61
N ALA A 250 -10.42 -0.61 7.73
CA ALA A 250 -9.94 0.22 8.84
C ALA A 250 -11.06 1.11 9.43
N ASP A 251 -12.30 0.70 9.25
CA ASP A 251 -13.46 1.37 9.81
C ASP A 251 -13.45 1.34 11.35
N TYR A 252 -14.13 2.31 11.97
CA TYR A 252 -14.18 2.48 13.43
C TYR A 252 -12.79 2.64 14.06
N ASN A 253 -12.04 3.66 13.62
CA ASN A 253 -10.77 4.10 14.17
C ASN A 253 -10.77 5.62 14.41
N GLN A 254 -9.61 6.22 14.58
CA GLN A 254 -9.43 7.67 14.73
C GLN A 254 -8.59 8.25 13.58
N ILE A 255 -8.55 7.55 12.43
CA ILE A 255 -7.66 7.85 11.31
C ILE A 255 -8.02 9.19 10.69
N ASP A 256 -7.06 10.10 10.66
CA ASP A 256 -7.15 11.37 9.94
C ASP A 256 -6.19 11.43 8.75
N HIS A 257 -5.16 10.58 8.72
CA HIS A 257 -4.17 10.50 7.66
C HIS A 257 -3.92 9.07 7.20
N ILE A 258 -3.83 8.88 5.86
CA ILE A 258 -3.43 7.61 5.25
C ILE A 258 -2.40 7.88 4.17
N GLU A 259 -1.23 7.25 4.29
CA GLU A 259 -0.24 7.20 3.22
C GLU A 259 -0.39 5.89 2.45
N PHE A 260 -0.83 5.95 1.20
CA PHE A 260 -0.94 4.78 0.33
C PHE A 260 0.32 4.56 -0.52
N ASN A 261 0.62 3.31 -0.83
CA ASN A 261 1.49 3.02 -1.98
C ASN A 261 0.69 3.16 -3.28
N SER A 262 1.09 4.07 -4.16
CA SER A 262 0.37 4.36 -5.41
C SER A 262 0.36 3.20 -6.42
N GLN A 263 1.17 2.16 -6.22
CA GLN A 263 1.22 0.96 -7.06
C GLN A 263 0.35 -0.17 -6.53
N ALA A 264 -0.26 0.00 -5.35
CA ALA A 264 -1.09 -1.04 -4.75
C ALA A 264 -2.35 -1.31 -5.61
N PRO A 265 -2.68 -2.58 -5.91
CA PRO A 265 -3.87 -2.94 -6.69
C PRO A 265 -5.13 -2.94 -5.81
N LEU A 266 -5.40 -1.82 -5.12
CA LEU A 266 -6.53 -1.69 -4.21
C LEU A 266 -7.86 -1.89 -4.94
N SER A 267 -8.66 -2.85 -4.45
CA SER A 267 -10.02 -3.15 -4.93
C SER A 267 -11.10 -2.83 -3.88
N GLU A 268 -10.76 -2.91 -2.59
CA GLU A 268 -11.71 -2.67 -1.50
C GLU A 268 -11.09 -1.77 -0.43
N LEU A 269 -11.80 -0.67 -0.09
CA LEU A 269 -11.37 0.31 0.91
C LEU A 269 -12.56 0.66 1.84
N GLU A 270 -12.50 0.19 3.09
CA GLU A 270 -13.49 0.46 4.13
C GLU A 270 -12.87 1.35 5.21
N LEU A 271 -13.32 2.60 5.30
CA LEU A 271 -12.77 3.66 6.15
C LEU A 271 -13.85 4.41 6.96
N ASN A 272 -15.08 3.92 6.97
CA ASN A 272 -16.17 4.61 7.66
C ASN A 272 -15.91 4.75 9.17
N ASN A 273 -16.52 5.77 9.79
CA ASN A 273 -16.34 6.08 11.21
C ASN A 273 -14.87 6.36 11.58
N ASN A 274 -14.28 7.34 10.90
CA ASN A 274 -12.94 7.86 11.13
C ASN A 274 -12.93 9.39 11.15
N ARG A 275 -11.76 10.03 11.06
CA ARG A 275 -11.58 11.50 11.07
C ARG A 275 -11.03 12.04 9.76
N ILE A 276 -11.15 11.30 8.66
CA ILE A 276 -10.57 11.61 7.36
C ILE A 276 -11.27 12.83 6.77
N ALA A 277 -10.52 13.92 6.53
CA ALA A 277 -11.01 15.14 5.90
C ALA A 277 -10.76 15.16 4.38
N GLU A 278 -9.70 14.51 3.92
CA GLU A 278 -9.29 14.45 2.53
C GLU A 278 -8.90 13.02 2.18
N LEU A 279 -9.34 12.54 1.03
CA LEU A 279 -9.03 11.19 0.54
C LEU A 279 -8.72 11.25 -0.96
N ASP A 280 -7.50 10.89 -1.32
CA ASP A 280 -7.06 10.77 -2.71
C ASP A 280 -6.94 9.29 -3.09
N ILE A 281 -7.87 8.85 -3.95
CA ILE A 281 -7.87 7.49 -4.52
C ILE A 281 -7.58 7.52 -6.04
N ALA A 282 -7.17 8.66 -6.58
CA ALA A 282 -6.87 8.80 -8.02
C ALA A 282 -5.78 7.84 -8.54
N PRO A 283 -4.76 7.45 -7.76
CA PRO A 283 -3.79 6.46 -8.23
C PRO A 283 -4.37 5.07 -8.51
N PHE A 284 -5.53 4.73 -7.93
CA PHE A 284 -6.07 3.37 -7.94
C PHE A 284 -7.13 3.19 -9.02
N THR A 285 -6.85 2.32 -9.98
CA THR A 285 -7.73 2.05 -11.14
C THR A 285 -8.64 0.83 -10.96
N GLN A 286 -8.59 0.17 -9.79
CA GLN A 286 -9.30 -1.10 -9.54
C GLN A 286 -10.15 -1.08 -8.27
N ILE A 287 -10.43 0.11 -7.68
CA ILE A 287 -11.29 0.19 -6.50
C ILE A 287 -12.75 -0.05 -6.91
N ASP A 288 -13.26 -1.27 -6.62
CA ASP A 288 -14.67 -1.61 -6.82
C ASP A 288 -15.55 -1.12 -5.67
N LYS A 289 -14.99 -1.06 -4.46
CA LYS A 289 -15.72 -0.70 -3.24
C LYS A 289 -15.01 0.35 -2.42
N LEU A 290 -15.63 1.49 -2.23
CA LEU A 290 -15.24 2.52 -1.26
C LEU A 290 -16.36 2.78 -0.26
N VAL A 291 -16.08 2.56 1.02
CA VAL A 291 -16.98 2.87 2.15
C VAL A 291 -16.27 3.85 3.08
N ALA A 292 -16.74 5.10 3.13
CA ALA A 292 -16.10 6.17 3.91
C ALA A 292 -17.13 7.12 4.58
N PHE A 293 -18.35 6.66 4.83
CA PHE A 293 -19.36 7.45 5.53
C PHE A 293 -18.93 7.76 6.98
N ASN A 294 -19.59 8.73 7.64
CA ASN A 294 -19.24 9.18 8.99
C ASN A 294 -17.76 9.59 9.13
N ASN A 295 -17.26 10.34 8.14
CA ASN A 295 -16.01 11.05 8.18
C ASN A 295 -16.25 12.56 7.96
N PRO A 296 -15.39 13.47 8.42
CA PRO A 296 -15.45 14.88 8.06
C PRO A 296 -14.96 15.15 6.63
N LEU A 297 -15.15 14.21 5.70
CA LEU A 297 -14.61 14.19 4.35
C LEU A 297 -15.12 15.37 3.53
N ARG A 298 -14.25 16.30 3.21
CA ARG A 298 -14.50 17.51 2.40
C ARG A 298 -14.01 17.36 0.97
N THR A 299 -12.92 16.61 0.80
CA THR A 299 -12.27 16.39 -0.50
C THR A 299 -12.17 14.90 -0.77
N LEU A 300 -12.68 14.48 -1.92
CA LEU A 300 -12.55 13.13 -2.43
C LEU A 300 -12.09 13.20 -3.88
N ILE A 301 -10.87 12.71 -4.15
CA ILE A 301 -10.26 12.75 -5.47
C ILE A 301 -10.29 11.34 -6.06
N PHE A 302 -10.96 11.19 -7.20
CA PHE A 302 -11.05 9.92 -7.94
C PHE A 302 -10.00 9.84 -9.05
N ASN A 303 -9.73 8.62 -9.50
CA ASN A 303 -9.16 8.41 -10.82
C ASN A 303 -10.14 8.97 -11.88
N VAL A 304 -9.57 9.55 -12.93
CA VAL A 304 -10.36 10.21 -13.98
C VAL A 304 -11.01 9.23 -14.95
N ASP A 305 -10.45 8.03 -15.04
CA ASP A 305 -10.92 6.99 -15.95
C ASP A 305 -11.71 5.91 -15.21
N TYR A 306 -11.80 6.00 -13.86
CA TYR A 306 -12.40 4.96 -13.04
C TYR A 306 -13.00 5.51 -11.73
N TYR A 307 -14.19 5.05 -11.37
CA TYR A 307 -14.82 5.32 -10.07
C TYR A 307 -15.37 4.01 -9.47
N PRO A 308 -15.45 3.88 -8.12
CA PRO A 308 -15.93 2.66 -7.47
C PRO A 308 -17.37 2.31 -7.89
N GLU A 309 -17.64 1.04 -8.17
CA GLU A 309 -19.01 0.56 -8.40
C GLU A 309 -19.89 0.74 -7.16
N MET A 310 -19.30 0.50 -5.99
CA MET A 310 -19.92 0.74 -4.69
C MET A 310 -19.25 1.92 -3.98
N LEU A 311 -19.95 3.04 -3.94
CA LEU A 311 -19.53 4.26 -3.23
C LEU A 311 -20.51 4.55 -2.08
N SER A 312 -20.05 4.49 -0.84
CA SER A 312 -20.81 4.82 0.36
C SER A 312 -20.08 5.90 1.16
N ILE A 313 -20.54 7.14 1.01
CA ILE A 313 -19.99 8.34 1.65
C ILE A 313 -21.10 9.20 2.32
N GLU A 314 -22.22 8.61 2.66
CA GLU A 314 -23.37 9.28 3.22
C GLU A 314 -23.01 10.03 4.52
N GLY A 315 -23.59 11.19 4.70
CA GLY A 315 -23.36 12.04 5.88
C GLY A 315 -22.02 12.79 5.88
N THR A 316 -21.16 12.61 4.88
CA THR A 316 -19.94 13.40 4.76
C THR A 316 -20.22 14.78 4.16
N PRO A 317 -19.40 15.82 4.46
CA PRO A 317 -19.55 17.14 3.85
C PRO A 317 -19.55 17.11 2.32
N VAL A 318 -18.66 16.29 1.70
CA VAL A 318 -18.59 16.16 0.23
C VAL A 318 -19.87 15.53 -0.34
N ALA A 319 -20.46 14.56 0.34
CA ALA A 319 -21.73 13.96 -0.07
C ALA A 319 -22.90 14.93 0.08
N LEU A 320 -22.94 15.70 1.17
CA LEU A 320 -23.96 16.71 1.42
C LEU A 320 -23.93 17.84 0.39
N ALA A 321 -22.73 18.24 -0.04
CA ALA A 321 -22.54 19.26 -1.08
C ALA A 321 -23.01 18.80 -2.47
N ASN A 322 -23.06 17.48 -2.72
CA ASN A 322 -23.34 16.87 -4.03
C ASN A 322 -24.59 15.98 -4.03
N LYS A 323 -25.59 16.29 -3.23
CA LYS A 323 -26.88 15.57 -3.19
C LYS A 323 -27.72 15.86 -4.45
N PRO A 324 -28.48 14.85 -4.95
CA PRO A 324 -28.51 13.45 -4.55
C PRO A 324 -27.27 12.68 -4.99
N LEU A 325 -26.86 11.65 -4.22
CA LEU A 325 -25.80 10.69 -4.60
C LEU A 325 -26.35 9.59 -5.55
N ASP A 326 -27.13 10.00 -6.53
CA ASP A 326 -27.42 9.21 -7.72
C ASP A 326 -26.29 9.34 -8.74
N GLN A 327 -26.50 8.85 -9.95
CA GLN A 327 -25.52 9.00 -11.03
C GLN A 327 -25.10 10.46 -11.25
N GLN A 328 -26.01 11.42 -11.06
CA GLN A 328 -25.71 12.85 -11.18
C GLN A 328 -24.84 13.34 -10.00
N GLY A 329 -25.12 12.90 -8.77
CA GLY A 329 -24.31 13.23 -7.61
C GLY A 329 -22.90 12.67 -7.70
N ILE A 330 -22.74 11.42 -8.17
CA ILE A 330 -21.44 10.81 -8.46
C ILE A 330 -20.71 11.57 -9.56
N ALA A 331 -21.39 11.91 -10.67
CA ALA A 331 -20.82 12.74 -11.73
C ALA A 331 -20.38 14.12 -11.24
N ASN A 332 -21.07 14.66 -10.24
CA ASN A 332 -20.68 15.91 -9.60
C ASN A 332 -19.44 15.78 -8.69
N LEU A 333 -19.15 14.60 -8.17
CA LEU A 333 -17.91 14.30 -7.44
C LEU A 333 -16.73 14.07 -8.36
N LEU A 334 -16.96 13.54 -9.57
CA LEU A 334 -15.93 13.29 -10.53
C LEU A 334 -15.40 14.60 -11.11
N SER A 335 -14.09 14.79 -11.08
CA SER A 335 -13.43 15.94 -11.70
C SER A 335 -12.95 15.57 -13.10
N PRO A 336 -13.16 16.44 -14.10
CA PRO A 336 -12.56 16.26 -15.42
C PRO A 336 -11.03 16.25 -15.29
N ARG A 337 -10.37 15.40 -16.08
CA ARG A 337 -8.91 15.38 -16.15
C ARG A 337 -8.42 16.52 -17.02
N VAL A 338 -7.44 17.25 -16.52
CA VAL A 338 -6.74 18.28 -17.28
C VAL A 338 -5.30 17.85 -17.50
N SER A 339 -4.92 17.70 -18.77
CA SER A 339 -3.54 17.43 -19.18
C SER A 339 -2.98 18.66 -19.88
N VAL A 340 -1.92 19.24 -19.32
CA VAL A 340 -1.22 20.37 -19.93
C VAL A 340 -0.44 19.85 -21.14
N ILE A 341 -0.76 20.35 -22.34
CA ILE A 341 -0.12 19.95 -23.60
C ILE A 341 1.17 20.76 -23.80
N GLU A 342 1.05 22.07 -23.76
CA GLU A 342 2.15 22.99 -24.00
C GLU A 342 1.91 24.32 -23.28
N GLY A 343 2.94 25.09 -22.99
CA GLY A 343 2.78 26.41 -22.37
C GLY A 343 4.03 27.25 -22.46
N GLY A 344 3.82 28.56 -22.51
CA GLY A 344 4.90 29.53 -22.72
C GLY A 344 4.36 30.90 -23.06
N THR A 345 5.10 31.64 -23.91
CA THR A 345 4.63 32.90 -24.49
C THR A 345 3.65 32.62 -25.62
N ILE A 346 2.55 33.34 -25.63
CA ILE A 346 1.46 33.12 -26.56
C ILE A 346 1.19 34.40 -27.35
N SER A 347 1.14 34.28 -28.66
CA SER A 347 0.72 35.36 -29.59
C SER A 347 -0.56 35.00 -30.30
N GLN A 348 -1.45 35.97 -30.44
CA GLN A 348 -2.71 35.80 -31.18
C GLN A 348 -2.56 36.33 -32.61
N ASN A 349 -2.98 35.52 -33.59
CA ASN A 349 -3.08 35.93 -34.97
C ASN A 349 -4.48 35.58 -35.49
N GLY A 350 -5.36 36.56 -35.55
CA GLY A 350 -6.78 36.35 -35.81
C GLY A 350 -7.45 35.51 -34.75
N SER A 351 -8.01 34.37 -35.11
CA SER A 351 -8.62 33.39 -34.18
C SER A 351 -7.65 32.30 -33.71
N GLN A 352 -6.41 32.34 -34.17
CA GLN A 352 -5.43 31.32 -33.82
C GLN A 352 -4.44 31.82 -32.75
N TYR A 353 -4.11 30.94 -31.79
CA TYR A 353 -3.12 31.18 -30.78
C TYR A 353 -1.88 30.32 -31.05
N ASN A 354 -0.74 30.96 -31.23
CA ASN A 354 0.56 30.32 -31.42
C ASN A 354 1.32 30.34 -30.11
N ILE A 355 1.72 29.17 -29.62
CA ILE A 355 2.45 28.99 -28.36
C ILE A 355 3.91 28.72 -28.67
N VAL A 356 4.79 29.54 -28.12
CA VAL A 356 6.22 29.26 -28.06
C VAL A 356 6.47 28.59 -26.73
N ALA A 357 6.59 27.25 -26.74
CA ALA A 357 6.75 26.44 -25.54
C ALA A 357 8.04 26.81 -24.79
N SER A 358 7.90 27.30 -23.57
CA SER A 358 9.00 27.66 -22.67
C SER A 358 8.51 27.76 -21.24
N GLN A 359 9.38 27.46 -20.28
CA GLN A 359 9.15 27.78 -18.87
C GLN A 359 9.73 29.15 -18.49
N ILE A 360 10.65 29.67 -19.28
CA ILE A 360 11.11 31.03 -19.15
C ILE A 360 10.51 31.84 -20.29
N VAL A 361 9.87 32.92 -19.91
CA VAL A 361 9.10 33.77 -20.81
C VAL A 361 9.61 35.20 -20.70
N MET A 362 9.68 35.89 -21.83
CA MET A 362 9.99 37.31 -21.93
C MET A 362 8.85 37.98 -22.71
N PRO A 363 7.68 38.10 -22.11
CA PRO A 363 6.53 38.69 -22.79
C PRO A 363 6.75 40.19 -22.99
N THR A 364 6.16 40.71 -24.07
CA THR A 364 6.03 42.13 -24.30
C THR A 364 4.57 42.56 -24.13
N ILE A 365 4.34 43.88 -24.02
CA ILE A 365 2.97 44.40 -23.96
C ILE A 365 2.19 43.91 -25.21
N GLY A 366 0.97 43.45 -25.00
CA GLY A 366 0.12 42.87 -26.04
C GLY A 366 0.26 41.35 -26.20
N GLN A 367 1.13 40.70 -25.47
CA GLN A 367 1.30 39.25 -25.49
C GLN A 367 0.64 38.59 -24.30
N TYR A 368 0.52 37.24 -24.37
CA TYR A 368 0.00 36.39 -23.30
C TYR A 368 1.10 35.46 -22.81
N ILE A 369 1.00 35.03 -21.54
CA ILE A 369 1.59 33.81 -21.06
C ILE A 369 0.49 32.83 -20.67
N GLY A 370 0.76 31.55 -20.76
CA GLY A 370 -0.23 30.56 -20.40
C GLY A 370 0.08 29.17 -20.95
N PHE A 371 -0.96 28.34 -20.98
CA PHE A 371 -0.81 26.99 -21.49
C PHE A 371 -2.08 26.49 -22.19
N ARG A 372 -1.86 25.58 -23.14
CA ARG A 372 -2.90 24.76 -23.77
C ARG A 372 -3.10 23.48 -22.98
N TYR A 373 -4.35 23.07 -22.83
CA TYR A 373 -4.67 21.86 -22.10
C TYR A 373 -5.82 21.09 -22.75
N ALA A 374 -5.75 19.76 -22.57
CA ALA A 374 -6.83 18.84 -22.91
C ALA A 374 -7.66 18.53 -21.68
N VAL A 375 -8.95 18.32 -21.89
CA VAL A 375 -9.89 17.88 -20.87
C VAL A 375 -10.48 16.54 -21.29
N THR A 376 -10.26 15.52 -20.48
CA THR A 376 -10.87 14.20 -20.63
C THR A 376 -11.87 13.96 -19.51
N LEU A 377 -12.97 13.29 -19.84
CA LEU A 377 -14.01 12.95 -18.87
C LEU A 377 -13.75 11.55 -18.30
N PRO A 378 -14.00 11.34 -17.00
CA PRO A 378 -13.84 10.03 -16.38
C PRO A 378 -14.78 9.01 -17.02
N LYS A 379 -14.28 7.77 -17.15
CA LYS A 379 -14.99 6.63 -17.71
C LYS A 379 -15.16 5.56 -16.64
N ASN A 380 -16.18 4.71 -16.78
CA ASN A 380 -16.33 3.52 -15.97
C ASN A 380 -15.37 2.39 -16.45
N ALA A 381 -15.38 1.26 -15.78
CA ALA A 381 -14.56 0.09 -16.12
C ALA A 381 -14.86 -0.46 -17.54
N GLN A 382 -16.03 -0.15 -18.10
CA GLN A 382 -16.45 -0.50 -19.46
C GLN A 382 -15.99 0.53 -20.51
N GLY A 383 -15.32 1.60 -20.09
CA GLY A 383 -14.83 2.67 -20.95
C GLY A 383 -15.91 3.72 -21.32
N GLU A 384 -17.04 3.74 -20.63
CA GLU A 384 -18.15 4.66 -20.90
C GLU A 384 -18.05 5.89 -20.01
N VAL A 385 -18.28 7.06 -20.59
CA VAL A 385 -18.41 8.30 -19.83
C VAL A 385 -19.76 8.31 -19.11
N SER A 386 -19.78 8.71 -17.82
CA SER A 386 -21.03 8.89 -17.09
C SER A 386 -22.02 9.72 -17.91
N PRO A 387 -23.29 9.27 -18.07
CA PRO A 387 -24.31 10.02 -18.87
C PRO A 387 -24.48 11.47 -18.42
N ALA A 388 -24.31 11.74 -17.14
CA ALA A 388 -24.39 13.09 -16.58
C ALA A 388 -23.22 13.98 -17.02
N LEU A 389 -22.00 13.44 -17.11
CA LEU A 389 -20.83 14.15 -17.62
C LEU A 389 -20.81 14.21 -19.14
N ALA A 390 -21.27 13.17 -19.85
CA ALA A 390 -21.34 13.15 -21.30
C ALA A 390 -22.26 14.25 -21.85
N ASN A 391 -23.31 14.59 -21.09
CA ASN A 391 -24.23 15.69 -21.45
C ASN A 391 -23.71 17.08 -21.04
N GLN A 392 -22.71 17.15 -20.15
CA GLN A 392 -22.11 18.40 -19.70
C GLN A 392 -20.98 18.81 -20.64
N LYS A 393 -21.26 19.74 -21.57
CA LYS A 393 -20.29 20.22 -22.56
C LYS A 393 -19.33 21.29 -21.99
N GLN A 394 -19.70 21.93 -20.90
CA GLN A 394 -19.01 23.08 -20.31
C GLN A 394 -18.84 22.89 -18.81
N PHE A 395 -17.65 23.19 -18.31
CA PHE A 395 -17.29 23.08 -16.90
C PHE A 395 -16.85 24.46 -16.41
N PRO A 396 -17.57 25.09 -15.47
CA PRO A 396 -17.15 26.34 -14.89
C PRO A 396 -15.87 26.11 -14.06
N ILE A 397 -14.88 26.94 -14.28
CA ILE A 397 -13.58 26.91 -13.60
C ILE A 397 -13.23 28.29 -13.04
N THR A 398 -12.32 28.31 -12.10
CA THR A 398 -11.58 29.51 -11.72
C THR A 398 -10.16 29.38 -12.20
N VAL A 399 -9.68 30.36 -12.95
CA VAL A 399 -8.27 30.48 -13.30
C VAL A 399 -7.62 31.40 -12.29
N ARG A 400 -6.51 30.98 -11.70
CA ARG A 400 -5.75 31.74 -10.72
C ARG A 400 -4.31 31.93 -11.15
N MET A 401 -3.85 33.18 -11.18
CA MET A 401 -2.45 33.53 -11.41
C MET A 401 -1.83 34.02 -10.12
N THR A 402 -0.79 33.34 -9.65
CA THR A 402 0.09 33.81 -8.57
C THR A 402 1.36 34.37 -9.19
N HIS A 403 1.77 35.56 -8.79
CA HIS A 403 2.88 36.30 -9.40
C HIS A 403 3.62 37.13 -8.35
N PRO A 404 4.83 37.65 -8.64
CA PRO A 404 5.47 38.64 -7.80
C PRO A 404 4.57 39.88 -7.59
N THR A 405 4.84 40.70 -6.58
CA THR A 405 3.99 41.84 -6.29
C THR A 405 3.91 42.79 -7.49
N ILE A 406 2.73 42.88 -8.09
CA ILE A 406 2.37 43.90 -9.07
C ILE A 406 1.78 45.08 -8.31
N THR A 407 2.30 46.30 -8.56
CA THR A 407 1.78 47.53 -7.95
C THR A 407 1.10 48.38 -9.02
N ASP A 408 -0.21 48.52 -8.90
CA ASP A 408 -0.96 49.42 -9.78
C ASP A 408 -0.57 50.87 -9.50
N PRO A 409 -0.02 51.57 -10.49
CA PRO A 409 0.48 52.95 -10.32
C PRO A 409 -0.64 53.95 -10.02
N LYS A 410 -1.90 53.64 -10.34
CA LYS A 410 -3.04 54.54 -10.11
C LYS A 410 -3.56 54.44 -8.67
N SER A 411 -3.58 53.24 -8.12
CA SER A 411 -4.09 53.01 -6.77
C SER A 411 -3.00 52.89 -5.72
N GLY A 412 -1.75 52.63 -6.12
CA GLY A 412 -0.62 52.34 -5.23
C GLY A 412 -0.73 51.02 -4.49
N LYS A 413 -1.75 50.19 -4.81
CA LYS A 413 -1.94 48.89 -4.16
C LYS A 413 -1.16 47.79 -4.86
N GLY A 414 -0.46 47.01 -4.05
CA GLY A 414 0.22 45.79 -4.51
C GLY A 414 -0.66 44.57 -4.36
N PHE A 415 -0.58 43.66 -5.32
CA PHE A 415 -1.23 42.35 -5.27
C PHE A 415 -0.31 41.25 -5.81
N THR A 416 -0.48 40.03 -5.35
CA THR A 416 0.36 38.86 -5.71
C THR A 416 -0.45 37.74 -6.31
N THR A 417 -1.77 37.88 -6.37
CA THR A 417 -2.68 36.86 -6.90
C THR A 417 -3.83 37.53 -7.61
N SER A 418 -4.17 37.00 -8.78
CA SER A 418 -5.32 37.40 -9.56
C SER A 418 -6.13 36.16 -9.94
N SER A 419 -7.44 36.26 -9.93
CA SER A 419 -8.31 35.15 -10.31
C SER A 419 -9.53 35.63 -11.09
N TRP A 420 -10.00 34.80 -11.99
CA TRP A 420 -11.21 35.05 -12.79
C TRP A 420 -11.94 33.76 -13.10
N ASN A 421 -13.23 33.87 -13.34
CA ASN A 421 -14.05 32.74 -13.76
C ASN A 421 -13.91 32.53 -15.26
N ASP A 422 -13.84 31.26 -15.67
CA ASP A 422 -13.75 30.84 -17.05
C ASP A 422 -14.51 29.52 -17.23
N THR A 423 -14.50 28.97 -18.44
CA THR A 423 -15.19 27.73 -18.77
C THR A 423 -14.25 26.84 -19.59
N MET A 424 -14.02 25.62 -19.12
CA MET A 424 -13.32 24.60 -19.90
C MET A 424 -14.30 23.71 -20.65
N LEU A 425 -13.89 23.22 -21.81
CA LEU A 425 -14.64 22.33 -22.67
C LEU A 425 -14.00 20.94 -22.69
N ALA A 426 -14.80 19.88 -22.84
CA ALA A 426 -14.31 18.51 -22.93
C ALA A 426 -13.65 18.22 -24.29
N HIS A 427 -12.50 18.85 -24.56
CA HIS A 427 -11.68 18.66 -25.77
C HIS A 427 -10.21 19.01 -25.48
N ASP A 428 -9.35 18.91 -26.47
CA ASP A 428 -7.89 19.04 -26.40
C ASP A 428 -7.35 20.44 -26.70
N ASN A 429 -8.21 21.45 -26.82
CA ASN A 429 -7.81 22.78 -27.25
C ASN A 429 -8.27 23.92 -26.34
N ASN A 430 -8.28 23.69 -25.03
CA ASN A 430 -8.53 24.75 -24.05
C ASN A 430 -7.26 25.57 -23.81
N LEU A 431 -7.44 26.86 -23.46
CA LEU A 431 -6.35 27.78 -23.17
C LEU A 431 -6.58 28.45 -21.81
N ALA A 432 -5.57 28.49 -20.97
CA ALA A 432 -5.50 29.34 -19.79
C ALA A 432 -4.46 30.42 -20.04
N LEU A 433 -4.86 31.70 -20.03
CA LEU A 433 -4.07 32.82 -20.52
C LEU A 433 -4.04 33.96 -19.52
N TRP A 434 -2.85 34.59 -19.36
CA TRP A 434 -2.69 35.90 -18.75
C TRP A 434 -2.21 36.88 -19.83
N TYR A 435 -2.91 38.01 -19.99
CA TYR A 435 -2.60 39.05 -20.94
C TYR A 435 -1.81 40.19 -20.27
N PHE A 436 -0.70 40.63 -20.86
CA PHE A 436 0.06 41.77 -20.42
C PHE A 436 -0.42 43.02 -21.17
N GLY A 437 -1.30 43.79 -20.52
CA GLY A 437 -1.84 45.02 -21.06
C GLY A 437 -1.01 46.25 -20.76
N GLU A 438 -0.33 46.22 -19.63
CA GLU A 438 0.36 47.38 -19.09
C GLU A 438 1.81 47.05 -18.67
N LYS A 439 2.72 48.04 -18.79
CA LYS A 439 4.16 47.84 -18.50
C LYS A 439 4.41 47.42 -17.05
N TYR A 440 3.62 47.91 -16.10
CA TYR A 440 3.80 47.60 -14.69
C TYR A 440 3.42 46.15 -14.32
N GLU A 441 2.79 45.40 -15.22
CA GLU A 441 2.47 44.00 -15.05
C GLU A 441 3.66 43.08 -15.40
N LEU A 442 4.68 43.58 -16.12
CA LEU A 442 5.85 42.82 -16.54
C LEU A 442 6.87 42.72 -15.39
N VAL A 443 6.47 42.06 -14.28
CA VAL A 443 7.31 41.91 -13.08
C VAL A 443 8.09 40.62 -13.15
N GLU A 444 9.42 40.72 -13.04
CA GLU A 444 10.30 39.55 -13.04
C GLU A 444 10.04 38.62 -11.85
N GLY A 445 10.18 37.33 -12.10
CA GLY A 445 10.08 36.30 -11.09
C GLY A 445 9.17 35.13 -11.50
N ARG A 446 8.80 34.31 -10.52
CA ARG A 446 7.96 33.13 -10.75
C ARG A 446 6.49 33.53 -10.85
N TRP A 447 5.89 33.11 -11.92
CA TRP A 447 4.46 33.22 -12.20
C TRP A 447 3.86 31.81 -12.23
N THR A 448 2.75 31.57 -11.56
CA THR A 448 2.09 30.26 -11.53
C THR A 448 0.63 30.42 -11.90
N LEU A 449 0.25 29.80 -13.00
CA LEU A 449 -1.13 29.76 -13.50
C LEU A 449 -1.75 28.42 -13.12
N GLU A 450 -2.89 28.47 -12.43
CA GLU A 450 -3.62 27.33 -11.92
C GLU A 450 -5.06 27.33 -12.47
N ILE A 451 -5.56 26.14 -12.77
CA ILE A 451 -6.97 25.92 -13.08
C ILE A 451 -7.59 25.22 -11.88
N LEU A 452 -8.64 25.82 -11.33
CA LEU A 452 -9.40 25.26 -10.22
C LEU A 452 -10.78 24.83 -10.73
N TYR A 453 -11.17 23.63 -10.40
CA TYR A 453 -12.51 23.12 -10.58
C TYR A 453 -13.09 22.78 -9.22
N ARG A 454 -14.20 23.42 -8.83
CA ARG A 454 -14.77 23.26 -7.48
C ARG A 454 -13.75 23.50 -6.36
N ASP A 455 -13.00 24.59 -6.47
CA ASP A 455 -11.94 25.03 -5.54
C ASP A 455 -10.70 24.11 -5.44
N SER A 456 -10.68 23.00 -6.16
CA SER A 456 -9.51 22.11 -6.23
C SER A 456 -8.65 22.43 -7.45
N VAL A 457 -7.32 22.49 -7.26
CA VAL A 457 -6.37 22.72 -8.37
C VAL A 457 -6.29 21.45 -9.19
N ILE A 458 -6.76 21.50 -10.45
CA ILE A 458 -6.78 20.38 -11.39
C ILE A 458 -5.67 20.45 -12.44
N ALA A 459 -5.08 21.62 -12.62
CA ALA A 459 -3.88 21.81 -13.44
C ALA A 459 -3.10 23.03 -12.99
N LYS A 460 -1.79 23.00 -13.15
CA LYS A 460 -0.93 24.17 -12.91
C LYS A 460 0.30 24.16 -13.79
N ARG A 461 0.76 25.36 -14.14
CA ARG A 461 2.06 25.56 -14.79
C ARG A 461 2.73 26.82 -14.24
N SER A 462 4.04 26.72 -14.00
CA SER A 462 4.83 27.86 -13.57
C SER A 462 5.72 28.34 -14.70
N PHE A 463 5.91 29.66 -14.74
CA PHE A 463 6.77 30.35 -15.67
C PHE A 463 7.75 31.22 -14.87
N MET A 464 8.98 31.35 -15.34
CA MET A 464 9.91 32.39 -14.90
C MET A 464 9.84 33.53 -15.89
N LEU A 465 9.30 34.66 -15.48
CA LEU A 465 9.26 35.88 -16.29
C LEU A 465 10.53 36.67 -16.11
N LEU A 466 11.18 36.99 -17.23
CA LEU A 466 12.30 37.89 -17.33
C LEU A 466 11.87 39.14 -18.10
N ASN A 467 12.24 40.32 -17.64
CA ASN A 467 11.90 41.58 -18.31
C ASN A 467 12.88 41.86 -19.45
N ALA A 468 12.36 42.07 -20.65
CA ALA A 468 13.17 42.41 -21.83
C ALA A 468 13.48 43.91 -21.94
N ASP A 469 12.86 44.75 -21.09
CA ASP A 469 12.81 46.20 -21.28
C ASP A 469 13.95 47.05 -20.66
N ASP A 470 15.04 46.41 -20.23
CA ASP A 470 16.27 47.18 -19.95
C ASP A 470 17.04 47.42 -21.27
N ASN A 471 16.35 48.08 -22.22
CA ASN A 471 16.85 48.39 -23.53
C ASN A 471 17.72 49.66 -23.50
N SER A 472 18.94 49.54 -22.98
CA SER A 472 20.07 50.32 -23.53
C SER A 472 20.76 49.41 -24.56
N ALA A 473 20.63 49.74 -25.83
CA ALA A 473 21.09 48.94 -26.98
C ALA A 473 22.63 48.66 -27.01
N GLU A 474 23.41 49.17 -26.08
CA GLU A 474 24.86 48.96 -25.98
C GLU A 474 25.27 47.84 -25.01
N ASN A 475 24.38 47.27 -24.18
CA ASN A 475 24.73 46.25 -23.18
C ASN A 475 24.18 44.82 -23.46
N GLN A 476 23.57 44.57 -24.62
CA GLN A 476 22.88 43.30 -24.91
C GLN A 476 23.80 42.07 -25.00
N THR A 477 25.09 42.23 -25.25
CA THR A 477 26.00 41.07 -25.42
C THR A 477 26.61 40.55 -24.13
N ASN A 478 26.49 41.28 -23.02
CA ASN A 478 27.11 40.92 -21.73
C ASN A 478 26.12 40.81 -20.57
N ASP A 479 24.80 40.91 -20.78
CA ASP A 479 23.82 40.71 -19.72
C ASP A 479 23.66 39.19 -19.42
N PRO A 480 23.97 38.72 -18.18
CA PRO A 480 23.82 37.33 -17.80
C PRO A 480 22.37 36.81 -17.97
N ARG A 481 21.36 37.68 -17.89
CA ARG A 481 19.95 37.35 -18.08
C ARG A 481 19.65 36.99 -19.55
N PHE A 482 20.23 37.75 -20.49
CA PHE A 482 20.12 37.47 -21.92
C PHE A 482 20.80 36.14 -22.28
N THR A 483 21.95 35.87 -21.69
CA THR A 483 22.69 34.61 -21.86
C THR A 483 21.89 33.41 -21.28
N MET A 484 21.20 33.59 -20.17
CA MET A 484 20.35 32.57 -19.57
C MET A 484 19.10 32.30 -20.43
N ALA A 485 18.46 33.32 -20.95
CA ALA A 485 17.33 33.20 -21.86
C ALA A 485 17.71 32.47 -23.16
N THR A 486 18.90 32.79 -23.70
CA THR A 486 19.46 32.11 -24.87
C THR A 486 19.79 30.65 -24.58
N LEU A 487 20.40 30.37 -23.42
CA LEU A 487 20.70 29.00 -22.96
C LEU A 487 19.42 28.13 -22.84
N ILE A 488 18.36 28.72 -22.39
CA ILE A 488 17.09 28.00 -22.22
C ILE A 488 16.39 27.80 -23.55
N LYS A 489 16.38 28.79 -24.43
CA LYS A 489 15.78 28.70 -25.76
C LYS A 489 16.54 27.71 -26.65
N GLU A 490 17.87 27.75 -26.59
CA GLU A 490 18.79 27.03 -27.49
C GLU A 490 19.82 26.20 -26.71
N GLY A 491 19.53 25.79 -25.47
CA GLY A 491 20.47 25.17 -24.54
C GLY A 491 21.16 23.94 -25.11
N GLU A 492 20.41 23.06 -25.81
CA GLU A 492 20.98 21.93 -26.51
C GLU A 492 21.95 22.37 -27.62
N GLY A 493 21.62 23.45 -28.34
CA GLY A 493 22.50 24.03 -29.34
C GLY A 493 23.79 24.59 -28.74
N VAL A 494 23.69 25.28 -27.60
CA VAL A 494 24.83 25.85 -26.88
C VAL A 494 25.74 24.76 -26.30
N LEU A 495 25.17 23.69 -25.74
CA LEU A 495 25.94 22.54 -25.26
C LEU A 495 26.64 21.83 -26.42
N CYS A 496 25.92 21.56 -27.50
CA CYS A 496 26.41 20.86 -28.67
C CYS A 496 27.41 21.71 -29.51
N ALA A 497 27.45 23.00 -29.32
CA ALA A 497 28.50 23.85 -29.90
C ALA A 497 29.88 23.67 -29.21
N GLN A 498 29.91 23.19 -27.96
CA GLN A 498 31.14 22.94 -27.23
C GLN A 498 31.80 21.62 -27.66
N ASP A 499 33.01 21.67 -28.20
CA ASP A 499 33.76 20.49 -28.64
C ASP A 499 33.96 19.44 -27.55
N LYS A 500 34.27 19.91 -26.34
CA LYS A 500 34.43 19.06 -25.15
C LYS A 500 33.13 18.29 -24.83
N TYR A 501 32.01 18.96 -24.80
CA TYR A 501 30.72 18.35 -24.49
C TYR A 501 30.33 17.25 -25.52
N ARG A 502 30.49 17.58 -26.80
CA ARG A 502 30.26 16.63 -27.90
C ARG A 502 31.19 15.43 -27.82
N SER A 503 32.48 15.65 -27.62
CA SER A 503 33.44 14.53 -27.57
C SER A 503 33.23 13.63 -26.36
N CYS A 504 32.85 14.16 -25.20
CA CYS A 504 32.51 13.35 -24.03
C CYS A 504 31.26 12.47 -24.24
N LEU A 505 30.31 12.91 -25.04
CA LEU A 505 29.10 12.17 -25.40
C LEU A 505 29.20 11.42 -26.75
N ALA A 506 30.40 11.34 -27.32
CA ALA A 506 30.70 10.63 -28.57
C ALA A 506 29.90 11.11 -29.81
N PHE A 507 29.65 12.41 -29.93
CA PHE A 507 29.00 12.99 -31.11
C PHE A 507 30.02 13.55 -32.10
N ASP A 508 29.88 13.19 -33.38
CA ASP A 508 30.77 13.64 -34.46
C ASP A 508 30.52 15.09 -34.89
N ASN A 509 29.31 15.58 -34.70
CA ASN A 509 28.92 16.93 -35.15
C ASN A 509 27.80 17.55 -34.28
N PRO A 510 27.63 18.88 -34.31
CA PRO A 510 26.62 19.57 -33.53
C PRO A 510 25.17 19.16 -33.85
N LYS A 511 24.85 18.84 -35.11
CA LYS A 511 23.48 18.49 -35.51
C LYS A 511 23.01 17.17 -34.94
N SER A 512 23.86 16.15 -34.96
CA SER A 512 23.56 14.84 -34.35
C SER A 512 23.38 14.97 -32.85
N CYS A 513 24.24 15.75 -32.18
CA CYS A 513 24.16 16.05 -30.76
C CYS A 513 22.82 16.76 -30.40
N VAL A 514 22.44 17.82 -31.10
CA VAL A 514 21.17 18.54 -30.86
C VAL A 514 19.97 17.61 -31.05
N SER A 515 19.96 16.81 -32.10
CA SER A 515 18.88 15.88 -32.39
C SER A 515 18.69 14.83 -31.27
N ALA A 516 19.80 14.29 -30.75
CA ALA A 516 19.79 13.27 -29.70
C ALA A 516 19.39 13.84 -28.32
N LEU A 517 19.77 15.08 -28.02
CA LEU A 517 19.49 15.70 -26.73
C LEU A 517 18.10 16.37 -26.66
N LYS A 518 17.49 16.68 -27.79
CA LYS A 518 16.20 17.38 -27.85
C LYS A 518 15.06 16.72 -27.06
N PRO A 519 14.92 15.39 -26.97
CA PRO A 519 13.87 14.75 -26.18
C PRO A 519 13.93 15.07 -24.69
N TYR A 520 15.13 15.34 -24.15
CA TYR A 520 15.35 15.56 -22.72
C TYR A 520 15.30 17.03 -22.31
N LYS A 521 15.20 17.94 -23.25
CA LYS A 521 15.29 19.39 -23.05
C LYS A 521 14.33 19.89 -21.98
N GLU A 522 13.05 19.59 -22.09
CA GLU A 522 12.02 20.12 -21.21
C GLU A 522 12.19 19.63 -19.77
N GLN A 523 12.42 18.34 -19.60
CA GLN A 523 12.70 17.75 -18.29
C GLN A 523 13.93 18.38 -17.63
N CYS A 524 15.04 18.48 -18.34
CA CYS A 524 16.28 19.02 -17.82
C CYS A 524 16.23 20.53 -17.53
N GLN A 525 15.41 21.26 -18.26
CA GLN A 525 15.12 22.66 -17.92
C GLN A 525 14.40 22.78 -16.58
N GLN A 526 13.42 21.92 -16.29
CA GLN A 526 12.71 21.90 -15.01
C GLN A 526 13.66 21.62 -13.84
N GLU A 527 14.51 20.61 -14.01
CA GLU A 527 15.50 20.24 -12.99
C GLU A 527 16.52 21.37 -12.74
N ALA A 528 17.00 22.00 -13.80
CA ALA A 528 17.92 23.13 -13.71
C ALA A 528 17.29 24.37 -13.04
N LEU A 529 16.02 24.65 -13.33
CA LEU A 529 15.27 25.73 -12.66
C LEU A 529 15.11 25.47 -11.17
N LYS A 530 14.80 24.21 -10.80
CA LYS A 530 14.71 23.80 -9.41
C LYS A 530 16.03 23.94 -8.66
N ALA A 531 17.15 23.59 -9.31
CA ALA A 531 18.48 23.79 -8.76
C ALA A 531 18.86 25.29 -8.58
N MET A 532 18.26 26.17 -9.38
CA MET A 532 18.46 27.62 -9.28
C MET A 532 17.67 28.26 -8.13
N GLU A 533 16.59 27.63 -7.64
CA GLU A 533 15.71 28.20 -6.59
C GLU A 533 16.43 28.69 -5.34
N PRO A 534 17.41 27.95 -4.78
CA PRO A 534 18.16 28.41 -3.61
C PRO A 534 18.96 29.69 -3.88
N HIS A 535 19.25 29.98 -5.14
CA HIS A 535 20.10 31.10 -5.59
C HIS A 535 19.32 32.33 -6.09
N LEU A 536 17.98 32.33 -6.01
CA LEU A 536 17.13 33.42 -6.55
C LEU A 536 17.40 34.81 -5.93
N ARG A 537 18.04 34.87 -4.76
CA ARG A 537 18.42 36.11 -4.11
C ARG A 537 19.93 36.43 -4.22
N GLN A 538 20.67 35.65 -5.00
CA GLN A 538 22.11 35.81 -5.21
C GLN A 538 22.41 36.59 -6.50
N THR A 539 23.71 36.74 -6.83
CA THR A 539 24.11 37.39 -8.07
C THR A 539 23.63 36.58 -9.29
N THR A 540 23.30 37.28 -10.38
CA THR A 540 22.89 36.69 -11.66
C THR A 540 23.90 35.65 -12.18
N GLN A 541 25.18 35.84 -11.89
CA GLN A 541 26.25 34.91 -12.27
C GLN A 541 26.18 33.59 -11.49
N ALA A 542 25.79 33.62 -10.19
CA ALA A 542 25.60 32.41 -9.38
C ALA A 542 24.34 31.62 -9.84
N GLN A 543 23.27 32.33 -10.19
CA GLN A 543 22.07 31.74 -10.77
C GLN A 543 22.37 31.04 -12.11
N LEU A 544 23.08 31.72 -13.00
CA LEU A 544 23.47 31.18 -14.30
C LEU A 544 24.34 29.95 -14.16
N LYS A 545 25.30 29.96 -13.24
CA LYS A 545 26.18 28.81 -12.97
C LYS A 545 25.39 27.61 -12.43
N ALA A 546 24.47 27.81 -11.48
CA ALA A 546 23.64 26.76 -10.90
C ALA A 546 22.73 26.12 -11.96
N PHE A 547 22.07 26.95 -12.78
CA PHE A 547 21.26 26.50 -13.89
C PHE A 547 22.06 25.67 -14.91
N PHE A 548 23.17 26.27 -15.41
CA PHE A 548 23.98 25.63 -16.45
C PHE A 548 24.57 24.30 -16.00
N SER A 549 25.07 24.23 -14.77
CA SER A 549 25.63 22.99 -14.20
C SER A 549 24.58 21.88 -14.09
N SER A 550 23.39 22.19 -13.57
CA SER A 550 22.32 21.21 -13.44
C SER A 550 21.76 20.78 -14.79
N TYR A 551 21.58 21.74 -15.72
CA TYR A 551 21.07 21.45 -17.06
C TYR A 551 22.03 20.53 -17.83
N THR A 552 23.32 20.84 -17.83
CA THR A 552 24.36 20.04 -18.50
C THR A 552 24.43 18.61 -17.96
N ALA A 553 24.39 18.46 -16.63
CA ALA A 553 24.44 17.16 -15.96
C ALA A 553 23.19 16.32 -16.28
N CYS A 554 22.02 16.93 -16.24
CA CYS A 554 20.76 16.26 -16.57
C CYS A 554 20.72 15.80 -18.03
N MET A 555 21.09 16.65 -18.98
CA MET A 555 21.11 16.32 -20.42
C MET A 555 22.06 15.15 -20.71
N ALA A 556 23.26 15.16 -20.14
CA ALA A 556 24.24 14.09 -20.30
C ALA A 556 23.74 12.79 -19.68
N LYS A 557 23.21 12.84 -18.44
CA LYS A 557 22.70 11.68 -17.72
C LYS A 557 21.58 10.99 -18.50
N ASN A 558 20.53 11.72 -18.89
CA ASN A 558 19.40 11.13 -19.59
C ASN A 558 19.80 10.53 -20.94
N TYR A 559 20.70 11.16 -21.70
CA TYR A 559 21.19 10.60 -22.93
C TYR A 559 21.94 9.29 -22.73
N ILE A 560 22.83 9.23 -21.72
CA ILE A 560 23.61 8.03 -21.42
C ILE A 560 22.70 6.87 -20.98
N GLU A 561 21.73 7.15 -20.12
CA GLU A 561 20.84 6.13 -19.55
C GLU A 561 19.83 5.55 -20.55
N HIS A 562 19.44 6.32 -21.57
CA HIS A 562 18.33 5.94 -22.46
C HIS A 562 18.72 5.66 -23.90
N ASP A 563 19.75 6.32 -24.45
CA ASP A 563 20.02 6.34 -25.88
C ASP A 563 21.47 5.99 -26.25
N SER A 564 22.36 5.69 -25.30
CA SER A 564 23.76 5.44 -25.61
C SER A 564 24.30 4.15 -24.97
N ASN A 565 25.39 3.64 -25.53
CA ASN A 565 26.19 2.56 -24.93
C ASN A 565 27.36 3.10 -24.11
N LEU A 566 27.33 4.37 -23.70
CA LEU A 566 28.40 5.04 -22.97
C LEU A 566 28.33 4.73 -21.47
N ASP A 567 29.49 4.63 -20.84
CA ASP A 567 29.59 4.46 -19.39
C ASP A 567 29.47 5.80 -18.67
N VAL A 568 28.52 5.90 -17.71
CA VAL A 568 28.22 7.12 -16.93
C VAL A 568 29.48 7.65 -16.22
N SER A 569 30.33 6.76 -15.68
CA SER A 569 31.53 7.15 -14.93
C SER A 569 32.61 7.73 -15.83
N GLN A 570 32.74 7.22 -17.05
CA GLN A 570 33.69 7.73 -18.04
C GLN A 570 33.29 9.10 -18.56
N VAL A 571 32.00 9.28 -18.89
CA VAL A 571 31.47 10.57 -19.34
C VAL A 571 31.54 11.62 -18.23
N GLY A 572 31.16 11.28 -17.02
CA GLY A 572 31.29 12.16 -15.86
C GLY A 572 32.74 12.64 -15.64
N SER A 573 33.69 11.73 -15.71
CA SER A 573 35.13 12.05 -15.61
C SER A 573 35.64 12.94 -16.76
N CYS A 574 35.08 12.76 -17.96
CA CYS A 574 35.39 13.57 -19.14
C CYS A 574 34.87 15.01 -18.98
N LEU A 575 33.60 15.17 -18.56
CA LEU A 575 32.99 16.49 -18.39
C LEU A 575 33.60 17.31 -17.24
N LEU A 576 34.10 16.66 -16.19
CA LEU A 576 34.72 17.31 -15.03
C LEU A 576 36.17 17.76 -15.26
N LYS A 577 36.92 17.13 -16.20
CA LYS A 577 38.26 17.57 -16.64
C LYS A 577 38.16 18.78 -17.57
#